data_e8bf2ccc8df4ee90e3fa2b8e41888872
#
_entry.id   e8bf2ccc8df4ee90e3fa2b8e41888872
#
_cell.length_a   1.000
_cell.length_b   1.000
_cell.length_c   1.000
_cell.angle_alpha   90.00
_cell.angle_beta   90.00
_cell.angle_gamma   90.00
#
_symmetry.space_group_name_H-M   'P 1'
#
loop_
_entity.id
_entity.type
_entity.pdbx_description
1 polymer ?
#
loop_
_entity_poly.entity_id
_entity_poly.type
_entity_poly.pdbx_seq_one_letter_code
_entity_poly.pdbx_strand_id
1 'polypeptide(L)'
;MASDFTRFDKTPDGRFELNREGGHSEHRILHHEDLTGAEIERALVQSVREHPNITVLERHFAIDLLTQHHLGEFVTRHTRGLACFGAYVLNLESNEIETVLAKFTVVAAGGCGNVYSSTTNPSVATGDGIAMCHRAKAITENMEFIQFHPTSLYHPAEKPNFLITEAMRGYGAILRLQNGEEFMDKYHPMKSLAPRDVTAMCCTARISALGR
;
A
#
# COMPACT_ATOMS: atom_id res chain seq x y z
N MET A 1 -23.29 -0.21 -5.71
CA MET A 1 -23.16 1.16 -5.24
C MET A 1 -21.77 1.77 -5.47
N ALA A 2 -20.64 1.15 -5.21
CA ALA A 2 -19.33 1.67 -5.67
C ALA A 2 -19.12 1.50 -7.18
N SER A 3 -19.85 0.61 -7.85
CA SER A 3 -19.72 0.33 -9.28
C SER A 3 -20.17 1.46 -10.21
N ASP A 4 -20.96 2.41 -9.74
CA ASP A 4 -21.52 3.46 -10.59
C ASP A 4 -20.63 4.72 -10.63
N PHE A 5 -19.70 4.84 -9.69
CA PHE A 5 -18.78 5.97 -9.58
C PHE A 5 -17.40 5.67 -10.16
N THR A 6 -16.98 4.40 -10.18
CA THR A 6 -15.68 3.99 -10.71
C THR A 6 -15.81 3.58 -12.17
N ARG A 7 -15.00 4.17 -13.03
CA ARG A 7 -14.97 3.93 -14.48
C ARG A 7 -14.03 2.77 -14.78
N PHE A 8 -14.56 1.56 -14.79
CA PHE A 8 -13.82 0.39 -15.26
C PHE A 8 -13.99 0.20 -16.76
N ASP A 9 -12.96 -0.31 -17.41
CA ASP A 9 -12.94 -0.57 -18.84
C ASP A 9 -13.96 -1.63 -19.22
N LYS A 10 -14.56 -1.45 -20.41
CA LYS A 10 -15.60 -2.32 -20.93
C LYS A 10 -15.29 -2.73 -22.36
N THR A 11 -15.63 -3.95 -22.66
CA THR A 11 -15.65 -4.50 -24.01
C THR A 11 -16.72 -3.81 -24.86
N PRO A 12 -16.65 -3.89 -26.20
CA PRO A 12 -17.65 -3.27 -27.10
C PRO A 12 -19.09 -3.71 -26.85
N ASP A 13 -19.32 -4.89 -26.27
CA ASP A 13 -20.64 -5.40 -25.89
C ASP A 13 -21.09 -4.93 -24.49
N GLY A 14 -20.34 -4.04 -23.85
CA GLY A 14 -20.68 -3.38 -22.58
C GLY A 14 -20.39 -4.20 -21.33
N ARG A 15 -19.75 -5.36 -21.42
CA ARG A 15 -19.28 -6.14 -20.27
C ARG A 15 -17.97 -5.55 -19.74
N PHE A 16 -17.66 -5.81 -18.47
CA PHE A 16 -16.36 -5.44 -17.94
C PHE A 16 -15.25 -6.21 -18.63
N GLU A 17 -14.21 -5.48 -19.05
CA GLU A 17 -12.97 -6.08 -19.50
C GLU A 17 -12.18 -6.53 -18.27
N LEU A 18 -11.70 -7.78 -18.29
CA LEU A 18 -11.00 -8.36 -17.14
C LEU A 18 -9.58 -8.72 -17.51
N ASN A 19 -8.65 -8.30 -16.69
CA ASN A 19 -7.24 -8.62 -16.79
C ASN A 19 -6.81 -9.76 -15.85
N ARG A 20 -5.62 -10.30 -16.12
CA ARG A 20 -4.96 -11.30 -15.31
C ARG A 20 -3.56 -10.82 -14.96
N GLU A 21 -3.17 -11.00 -13.71
CA GLU A 21 -1.83 -10.69 -13.21
C GLU A 21 -1.06 -11.98 -12.86
N GLY A 22 0.21 -11.83 -12.44
CA GLY A 22 1.03 -12.94 -12.00
C GLY A 22 0.37 -13.74 -10.86
N GLY A 23 0.50 -15.06 -10.90
CA GLY A 23 -0.12 -15.95 -9.92
C GLY A 23 -1.61 -16.21 -10.11
N HIS A 24 -2.30 -15.51 -11.01
CA HIS A 24 -3.72 -15.74 -11.26
C HIS A 24 -3.95 -16.83 -12.33
N SER A 25 -4.90 -17.71 -12.08
CA SER A 25 -5.35 -18.73 -13.04
C SER A 25 -6.34 -18.16 -14.06
N GLU A 26 -7.15 -17.16 -13.67
CA GLU A 26 -8.26 -16.62 -14.43
C GLU A 26 -8.15 -15.10 -14.63
N HIS A 27 -8.80 -14.60 -15.69
CA HIS A 27 -9.03 -13.16 -15.89
C HIS A 27 -10.15 -12.71 -14.96
N ARG A 28 -9.82 -11.97 -13.90
CA ARG A 28 -10.74 -11.54 -12.85
C ARG A 28 -10.48 -10.14 -12.30
N ILE A 29 -9.53 -9.43 -12.86
CA ILE A 29 -9.13 -8.11 -12.37
C ILE A 29 -9.85 -7.05 -13.18
N LEU A 30 -10.68 -6.26 -12.50
CA LEU A 30 -11.21 -5.01 -13.05
C LEU A 30 -10.08 -4.00 -13.18
N HIS A 31 -10.07 -3.26 -14.27
CA HIS A 31 -9.04 -2.25 -14.51
C HIS A 31 -9.62 -0.99 -15.17
N HIS A 32 -8.87 0.08 -15.10
CA HIS A 32 -9.09 1.31 -15.82
C HIS A 32 -7.76 1.69 -16.48
N GLU A 33 -7.63 1.40 -17.76
CA GLU A 33 -6.35 1.52 -18.46
C GLU A 33 -5.19 0.93 -17.64
N ASP A 34 -4.13 1.70 -17.38
CA ASP A 34 -3.01 1.36 -16.50
C ASP A 34 -3.03 2.10 -15.14
N LEU A 35 -4.11 2.84 -14.85
CA LEU A 35 -4.26 3.72 -13.69
C LEU A 35 -5.44 3.33 -12.78
N THR A 36 -5.71 2.05 -12.66
CA THR A 36 -6.85 1.53 -11.87
C THR A 36 -6.91 2.08 -10.44
N GLY A 37 -5.77 2.15 -9.75
CA GLY A 37 -5.69 2.69 -8.40
C GLY A 37 -6.09 4.16 -8.33
N ALA A 38 -5.62 4.97 -9.27
CA ALA A 38 -5.94 6.40 -9.34
C ALA A 38 -7.44 6.64 -9.60
N GLU A 39 -8.08 5.82 -10.45
CA GLU A 39 -9.52 5.94 -10.71
C GLU A 39 -10.36 5.53 -9.50
N ILE A 40 -9.96 4.47 -8.78
CA ILE A 40 -10.64 4.08 -7.55
C ILE A 40 -10.51 5.19 -6.49
N GLU A 41 -9.32 5.75 -6.32
CA GLU A 41 -9.07 6.86 -5.39
C GLU A 41 -9.92 8.08 -5.76
N ARG A 42 -9.93 8.48 -7.03
CA ARG A 42 -10.76 9.58 -7.53
C ARG A 42 -12.23 9.41 -7.16
N ALA A 43 -12.78 8.23 -7.42
CA ALA A 43 -14.18 7.93 -7.16
C ALA A 43 -14.50 7.96 -5.65
N LEU A 44 -13.63 7.37 -4.83
CA LEU A 44 -13.79 7.36 -3.38
C LEU A 44 -13.67 8.75 -2.77
N VAL A 45 -12.67 9.53 -3.18
CA VAL A 45 -12.48 10.92 -2.71
C VAL A 45 -13.68 11.79 -3.06
N GLN A 46 -14.21 11.66 -4.28
CA GLN A 46 -15.43 12.36 -4.66
C GLN A 46 -16.59 11.99 -3.74
N SER A 47 -16.84 10.69 -3.54
CA SER A 47 -17.93 10.21 -2.67
C SER A 47 -17.80 10.69 -1.22
N VAL A 48 -16.57 10.71 -0.70
CA VAL A 48 -16.27 11.20 0.65
C VAL A 48 -16.57 12.69 0.76
N ARG A 49 -16.16 13.49 -0.21
CA ARG A 49 -16.38 14.96 -0.22
C ARG A 49 -17.85 15.35 -0.35
N GLU A 50 -18.63 14.55 -1.07
CA GLU A 50 -20.07 14.77 -1.25
C GLU A 50 -20.92 14.27 -0.08
N HIS A 51 -20.36 13.47 0.81
CA HIS A 51 -21.13 12.85 1.89
C HIS A 51 -21.33 13.80 3.07
N PRO A 52 -22.60 14.12 3.46
CA PRO A 52 -22.89 15.19 4.43
C PRO A 52 -22.39 14.93 5.87
N ASN A 53 -22.12 13.66 6.21
CA ASN A 53 -21.67 13.27 7.54
C ASN A 53 -20.16 12.99 7.61
N ILE A 54 -19.41 13.35 6.58
CA ILE A 54 -17.95 13.16 6.55
C ILE A 54 -17.28 14.54 6.50
N THR A 55 -16.41 14.78 7.45
CA THR A 55 -15.53 15.95 7.45
C THR A 55 -14.12 15.50 7.09
N VAL A 56 -13.57 16.07 6.03
CA VAL A 56 -12.18 15.79 5.59
C VAL A 56 -11.29 16.91 6.12
N LEU A 57 -10.30 16.54 6.91
CA LEU A 57 -9.29 17.46 7.43
C LEU A 57 -8.02 17.31 6.60
N GLU A 58 -7.92 18.06 5.50
CA GLU A 58 -6.70 18.15 4.71
C GLU A 58 -5.63 18.97 5.44
N ARG A 59 -4.34 18.74 5.16
CA ARG A 59 -3.22 19.42 5.81
C ARG A 59 -3.19 19.26 7.34
N HIS A 60 -3.65 18.09 7.80
CA HIS A 60 -3.62 17.69 9.20
C HIS A 60 -2.76 16.45 9.37
N PHE A 61 -1.86 16.48 10.34
CA PHE A 61 -0.94 15.38 10.63
C PHE A 61 -1.30 14.75 11.98
N ALA A 62 -1.64 13.45 11.97
CA ALA A 62 -1.91 12.72 13.21
C ALA A 62 -0.58 12.47 13.95
N ILE A 63 -0.48 12.99 15.18
CA ILE A 63 0.73 12.93 16.00
C ILE A 63 0.73 11.65 16.84
N ASP A 64 -0.37 11.42 17.57
CA ASP A 64 -0.51 10.27 18.46
C ASP A 64 -1.97 9.94 18.75
N LEU A 65 -2.22 8.70 19.20
CA LEU A 65 -3.52 8.22 19.65
C LEU A 65 -3.72 8.56 21.13
N LEU A 66 -4.88 9.10 21.46
CA LEU A 66 -5.25 9.45 22.84
C LEU A 66 -5.70 8.21 23.61
N THR A 67 -4.98 7.88 24.67
CA THR A 67 -5.28 6.78 25.57
C THR A 67 -5.23 7.26 27.03
N GLN A 68 -5.55 6.40 28.01
CA GLN A 68 -5.43 6.69 29.43
C GLN A 68 -4.02 7.17 29.83
N HIS A 69 -2.99 6.80 29.06
CA HIS A 69 -1.62 7.31 29.28
C HIS A 69 -1.55 8.84 29.29
N HIS A 70 -2.30 9.49 28.40
CA HIS A 70 -2.37 10.96 28.29
C HIS A 70 -3.16 11.60 29.44
N LEU A 71 -3.89 10.80 30.22
CA LEU A 71 -4.57 11.22 31.45
C LEU A 71 -3.72 10.98 32.71
N GLY A 72 -2.46 10.59 32.55
CA GLY A 72 -1.52 10.34 33.64
C GLY A 72 -1.53 8.91 34.19
N GLU A 73 -2.25 7.98 33.57
CA GLU A 73 -2.26 6.57 33.97
C GLU A 73 -1.05 5.81 33.41
N PHE A 74 -0.53 4.88 34.18
CA PHE A 74 0.50 3.96 33.69
C PHE A 74 -0.17 2.88 32.84
N VAL A 75 0.12 2.86 31.54
CA VAL A 75 -0.50 1.97 30.56
C VAL A 75 0.50 0.98 30.01
N THR A 76 0.14 -0.30 29.98
CA THR A 76 0.88 -1.39 29.33
C THR A 76 -0.03 -2.11 28.36
N ARG A 77 0.56 -3.00 27.52
CA ARG A 77 -0.22 -3.87 26.63
C ARG A 77 -1.15 -4.87 27.38
N HIS A 78 -0.97 -5.00 28.72
CA HIS A 78 -1.79 -5.87 29.56
C HIS A 78 -2.82 -5.10 30.38
N THR A 79 -2.87 -3.77 30.24
CA THR A 79 -3.86 -2.92 30.92
C THR A 79 -5.26 -3.31 30.45
N ARG A 80 -6.12 -3.74 31.42
CA ARG A 80 -7.50 -4.06 31.10
C ARG A 80 -8.29 -2.77 30.87
N GLY A 81 -9.21 -2.80 29.90
CA GLY A 81 -10.03 -1.64 29.58
C GLY A 81 -9.26 -0.51 28.92
N LEU A 82 -8.12 -0.82 28.31
CA LEU A 82 -7.39 0.15 27.46
C LEU A 82 -8.31 0.65 26.36
N ALA A 83 -8.46 1.97 26.26
CA ALA A 83 -9.34 2.62 25.32
C ALA A 83 -8.60 3.71 24.54
N CYS A 84 -9.01 3.92 23.29
CA CYS A 84 -8.61 5.05 22.48
C CYS A 84 -9.75 6.06 22.47
N PHE A 85 -9.45 7.32 22.81
CA PHE A 85 -10.43 8.41 22.91
C PHE A 85 -10.38 9.33 21.69
N GLY A 86 -9.49 9.10 20.75
CA GLY A 86 -9.24 9.93 19.59
C GLY A 86 -7.77 10.09 19.27
N ALA A 87 -7.39 11.25 18.76
CA ALA A 87 -6.00 11.55 18.38
C ALA A 87 -5.62 13.02 18.65
N TYR A 88 -4.33 13.24 18.85
CA TYR A 88 -3.72 14.55 18.67
C TYR A 88 -3.37 14.75 17.21
N VAL A 89 -3.75 15.89 16.67
CA VAL A 89 -3.60 16.23 15.27
C VAL A 89 -2.95 17.61 15.14
N LEU A 90 -1.88 17.71 14.39
CA LEU A 90 -1.26 18.99 14.05
C LEU A 90 -1.96 19.56 12.82
N ASN A 91 -2.54 20.73 12.97
CA ASN A 91 -3.01 21.53 11.85
C ASN A 91 -1.78 22.23 11.24
N LEU A 92 -1.45 21.88 10.00
CA LEU A 92 -0.26 22.42 9.32
C LEU A 92 -0.44 23.85 8.82
N GLU A 93 -1.64 24.41 8.88
CA GLU A 93 -1.92 25.79 8.49
C GLU A 93 -1.77 26.75 9.68
N SER A 94 -2.38 26.40 10.80
CA SER A 94 -2.29 27.18 12.03
C SER A 94 -1.04 26.88 12.86
N ASN A 95 -0.38 25.74 12.58
CA ASN A 95 0.71 25.16 13.39
C ASN A 95 0.31 24.90 14.85
N GLU A 96 -0.97 24.60 15.09
CA GLU A 96 -1.50 24.28 16.39
C GLU A 96 -1.85 22.78 16.50
N ILE A 97 -1.76 22.25 17.72
CA ILE A 97 -2.13 20.88 18.02
C ILE A 97 -3.57 20.86 18.48
N GLU A 98 -4.40 20.13 17.76
CA GLU A 98 -5.81 19.94 18.04
C GLU A 98 -6.06 18.57 18.68
N THR A 99 -7.04 18.51 19.57
CA THR A 99 -7.53 17.25 20.16
C THR A 99 -8.80 16.84 19.45
N VAL A 100 -8.74 15.77 18.66
CA VAL A 100 -9.91 15.20 18.00
C VAL A 100 -10.41 14.01 18.81
N LEU A 101 -11.57 14.19 19.47
CA LEU A 101 -12.21 13.14 20.26
C LEU A 101 -13.14 12.28 19.39
N ALA A 102 -13.08 10.97 19.57
CA ALA A 102 -13.91 10.03 18.85
C ALA A 102 -14.26 8.80 19.70
N LYS A 103 -15.44 8.23 19.48
CA LYS A 103 -15.84 6.94 20.08
C LYS A 103 -15.09 5.76 19.51
N PHE A 104 -14.71 5.86 18.23
CA PHE A 104 -13.93 4.86 17.49
C PHE A 104 -12.88 5.57 16.66
N THR A 105 -11.69 5.02 16.63
CA THR A 105 -10.59 5.54 15.81
C THR A 105 -10.10 4.42 14.89
N VAL A 106 -10.19 4.64 13.58
CA VAL A 106 -9.67 3.72 12.56
C VAL A 106 -8.34 4.25 12.07
N VAL A 107 -7.29 3.46 12.22
CA VAL A 107 -5.96 3.79 11.69
C VAL A 107 -5.79 3.12 10.34
N ALA A 108 -5.80 3.91 9.29
CA ALA A 108 -5.67 3.48 7.90
C ALA A 108 -4.57 4.27 7.17
N ALA A 109 -3.44 4.48 7.85
CA ALA A 109 -2.35 5.38 7.44
C ALA A 109 -1.33 4.72 6.49
N GLY A 110 -1.66 3.58 5.90
CA GLY A 110 -0.78 2.85 4.98
C GLY A 110 0.38 2.14 5.69
N GLY A 111 1.35 1.73 4.89
CA GLY A 111 2.47 0.91 5.33
C GLY A 111 3.75 1.69 5.65
N CYS A 112 4.88 0.98 5.65
CA CYS A 112 6.18 1.50 6.03
C CYS A 112 7.27 1.25 4.96
N GLY A 113 6.91 1.21 3.68
CA GLY A 113 7.86 0.88 2.60
C GLY A 113 9.09 1.78 2.53
N ASN A 114 9.01 3.01 3.07
CA ASN A 114 10.13 3.94 3.11
C ASN A 114 11.23 3.59 4.14
N VAL A 115 11.05 2.52 4.93
CA VAL A 115 12.13 1.95 5.75
C VAL A 115 13.23 1.33 4.87
N TYR A 116 12.90 0.98 3.64
CA TYR A 116 13.84 0.42 2.65
C TYR A 116 14.48 1.51 1.80
N SER A 117 15.69 1.27 1.35
CA SER A 117 16.45 2.19 0.48
C SER A 117 15.81 2.37 -0.89
N SER A 118 15.17 1.31 -1.40
CA SER A 118 14.39 1.30 -2.65
C SER A 118 12.95 0.90 -2.36
N THR A 119 12.01 1.68 -2.84
CA THR A 119 10.58 1.43 -2.66
C THR A 119 9.77 2.02 -3.80
N THR A 120 8.67 1.37 -4.13
CA THR A 120 7.64 1.90 -5.05
C THR A 120 6.51 2.61 -4.30
N ASN A 121 6.56 2.63 -2.96
CA ASN A 121 5.56 3.33 -2.15
C ASN A 121 5.78 4.84 -2.19
N PRO A 122 4.71 5.64 -2.04
CA PRO A 122 4.81 7.08 -1.94
C PRO A 122 5.59 7.50 -0.68
N SER A 123 6.11 8.72 -0.67
CA SER A 123 6.95 9.25 0.42
C SER A 123 6.26 9.24 1.79
N VAL A 124 4.92 9.24 1.82
CA VAL A 124 4.11 9.18 3.04
C VAL A 124 4.04 7.78 3.69
N ALA A 125 4.54 6.73 3.02
CA ALA A 125 4.54 5.38 3.58
C ALA A 125 5.69 5.18 4.59
N THR A 126 5.64 5.89 5.70
CA THR A 126 6.69 5.98 6.73
C THR A 126 6.40 5.15 7.97
N GLY A 127 5.23 4.50 8.05
CA GLY A 127 4.86 3.64 9.17
C GLY A 127 4.32 4.38 10.39
N ASP A 128 3.92 5.64 10.25
CA ASP A 128 3.46 6.48 11.38
C ASP A 128 2.26 5.87 12.10
N GLY A 129 1.29 5.31 11.36
CA GLY A 129 0.14 4.63 11.94
C GLY A 129 0.54 3.43 12.81
N ILE A 130 1.50 2.64 12.34
CA ILE A 130 2.04 1.50 13.09
C ILE A 130 2.72 2.00 14.37
N ALA A 131 3.52 3.05 14.27
CA ALA A 131 4.22 3.65 15.40
C ALA A 131 3.24 4.19 16.45
N MET A 132 2.19 4.91 16.03
CA MET A 132 1.12 5.40 16.90
C MET A 132 0.41 4.26 17.61
N CYS A 133 0.04 3.20 16.89
CA CYS A 133 -0.59 2.01 17.47
C CYS A 133 0.32 1.33 18.50
N HIS A 134 1.62 1.22 18.20
CA HIS A 134 2.60 0.64 19.13
C HIS A 134 2.72 1.49 20.42
N ARG A 135 2.81 2.81 20.30
CA ARG A 135 2.84 3.72 21.47
C ARG A 135 1.55 3.63 22.29
N ALA A 136 0.40 3.53 21.63
CA ALA A 136 -0.91 3.33 22.27
C ALA A 136 -1.08 1.93 22.86
N LYS A 137 -0.08 1.05 22.79
CA LYS A 137 -0.12 -0.34 23.29
C LYS A 137 -1.13 -1.24 22.58
N ALA A 138 -1.57 -0.88 21.38
CA ALA A 138 -2.35 -1.76 20.54
C ALA A 138 -1.53 -2.99 20.13
N ILE A 139 -2.21 -4.08 19.84
CA ILE A 139 -1.57 -5.30 19.33
C ILE A 139 -1.10 -5.03 17.90
N THR A 140 0.19 -5.27 17.65
CA THR A 140 0.78 -5.25 16.30
C THR A 140 1.24 -6.66 15.95
N GLU A 141 0.85 -7.14 14.78
CA GLU A 141 1.14 -8.50 14.33
C GLU A 141 1.70 -8.50 12.92
N ASN A 142 2.41 -9.56 12.55
CA ASN A 142 2.93 -9.80 11.21
C ASN A 142 3.88 -8.70 10.70
N MET A 143 4.60 -8.06 11.61
CA MET A 143 5.49 -6.93 11.28
C MET A 143 6.71 -7.34 10.46
N GLU A 144 7.04 -8.63 10.45
CA GLU A 144 8.10 -9.23 9.64
C GLU A 144 7.73 -9.40 8.17
N PHE A 145 6.44 -9.35 7.83
CA PHE A 145 5.99 -9.57 6.46
C PHE A 145 5.95 -8.28 5.65
N ILE A 146 6.83 -8.21 4.67
CA ILE A 146 6.85 -7.17 3.64
C ILE A 146 6.77 -7.86 2.28
N GLN A 147 5.84 -7.41 1.44
CA GLN A 147 5.78 -7.87 0.06
C GLN A 147 6.68 -6.99 -0.82
N PHE A 148 7.71 -7.61 -1.40
CA PHE A 148 8.54 -6.95 -2.40
C PHE A 148 7.92 -7.11 -3.79
N HIS A 149 7.82 -6.01 -4.53
CA HIS A 149 7.44 -6.06 -5.93
C HIS A 149 8.65 -6.48 -6.77
N PRO A 150 8.53 -7.50 -7.64
CA PRO A 150 9.68 -8.05 -8.36
C PRO A 150 10.19 -7.16 -9.49
N THR A 151 9.38 -6.22 -9.97
CA THR A 151 9.71 -5.37 -11.12
C THR A 151 9.48 -3.89 -10.80
N SER A 152 10.57 -3.19 -10.54
CA SER A 152 10.63 -1.74 -10.49
C SER A 152 11.76 -1.24 -11.38
N LEU A 153 11.61 -0.04 -11.94
CA LEU A 153 12.68 0.58 -12.69
C LEU A 153 13.82 0.96 -11.74
N TYR A 154 15.02 0.47 -12.04
CA TYR A 154 16.19 0.87 -11.26
C TYR A 154 16.66 2.27 -11.68
N HIS A 155 16.34 3.26 -10.86
CA HIS A 155 16.80 4.64 -11.02
C HIS A 155 17.17 5.20 -9.64
N PRO A 156 18.46 5.11 -9.24
CA PRO A 156 18.89 5.39 -7.85
C PRO A 156 18.61 6.80 -7.36
N ALA A 157 18.44 7.77 -8.27
CA ALA A 157 18.18 9.17 -7.95
C ALA A 157 16.69 9.47 -7.70
N GLU A 158 15.79 8.54 -8.04
CA GLU A 158 14.34 8.77 -7.94
C GLU A 158 13.71 7.94 -6.82
N LYS A 159 12.87 8.59 -6.02
CA LYS A 159 11.99 7.96 -5.04
C LYS A 159 10.61 8.63 -5.11
N PRO A 160 9.55 7.85 -5.13
CA PRO A 160 9.51 6.39 -5.22
C PRO A 160 10.02 5.86 -6.58
N ASN A 161 10.56 4.64 -6.58
CA ASN A 161 10.94 3.97 -7.83
C ASN A 161 9.70 3.74 -8.71
N PHE A 162 9.85 3.93 -10.02
CA PHE A 162 8.75 3.67 -10.95
C PHE A 162 8.38 2.19 -10.95
N LEU A 163 7.10 1.91 -10.71
CA LEU A 163 6.56 0.55 -10.72
C LEU A 163 6.32 0.09 -12.17
N ILE A 164 6.98 -1.00 -12.56
CA ILE A 164 6.63 -1.72 -13.78
C ILE A 164 5.46 -2.64 -13.45
N THR A 165 4.29 -2.32 -13.94
CA THR A 165 3.05 -3.03 -13.61
C THR A 165 3.16 -4.54 -13.84
N GLU A 166 2.57 -5.32 -12.95
CA GLU A 166 2.51 -6.77 -13.08
C GLU A 166 1.70 -7.23 -14.29
N ALA A 167 0.77 -6.41 -14.76
CA ALA A 167 0.01 -6.64 -15.98
C ALA A 167 0.93 -6.91 -17.19
N MET A 168 2.10 -6.27 -17.27
CA MET A 168 3.09 -6.54 -18.33
C MET A 168 3.43 -8.03 -18.40
N ARG A 169 3.64 -8.69 -17.26
CA ARG A 169 3.89 -10.13 -17.21
C ARG A 169 2.63 -10.94 -17.55
N GLY A 170 1.47 -10.44 -17.13
CA GLY A 170 0.17 -11.00 -17.51
C GLY A 170 -0.06 -11.03 -19.03
N TYR A 171 0.40 -9.99 -19.72
CA TYR A 171 0.37 -9.88 -21.19
C TYR A 171 1.53 -10.60 -21.91
N GLY A 172 2.37 -11.32 -21.19
CA GLY A 172 3.41 -12.15 -21.76
C GLY A 172 4.83 -11.57 -21.72
N ALA A 173 5.07 -10.48 -20.99
CA ALA A 173 6.43 -10.00 -20.78
C ALA A 173 7.26 -11.02 -19.99
N ILE A 174 8.50 -11.20 -20.39
CA ILE A 174 9.40 -12.21 -19.85
C ILE A 174 10.58 -11.55 -19.15
N LEU A 175 10.90 -12.04 -17.96
CA LEU A 175 12.08 -11.63 -17.21
C LEU A 175 13.33 -12.25 -17.83
N ARG A 176 14.29 -11.40 -18.22
CA ARG A 176 15.55 -11.81 -18.86
C ARG A 176 16.75 -11.20 -18.15
N LEU A 177 17.86 -11.92 -18.19
CA LEU A 177 19.18 -11.39 -17.84
C LEU A 177 19.66 -10.41 -18.90
N GLN A 178 20.74 -9.68 -18.63
CA GLN A 178 21.36 -8.75 -19.60
C GLN A 178 21.81 -9.44 -20.89
N ASN A 179 22.18 -10.71 -20.81
CA ASN A 179 22.56 -11.52 -21.98
C ASN A 179 21.36 -12.05 -22.78
N GLY A 180 20.12 -11.69 -22.39
CA GLY A 180 18.89 -12.15 -23.04
C GLY A 180 18.35 -13.49 -22.54
N GLU A 181 19.06 -14.18 -21.64
CA GLU A 181 18.65 -15.50 -21.12
C GLU A 181 17.39 -15.37 -20.25
N GLU A 182 16.41 -16.25 -20.49
CA GLU A 182 15.28 -16.46 -19.58
C GLU A 182 15.75 -17.31 -18.40
N PHE A 183 15.41 -16.91 -17.19
CA PHE A 183 15.91 -17.61 -15.99
C PHE A 183 14.82 -18.18 -15.09
N MET A 184 13.58 -17.72 -15.21
CA MET A 184 12.51 -18.12 -14.31
C MET A 184 12.02 -19.55 -14.48
N ASP A 185 12.25 -20.16 -15.61
CA ASP A 185 11.92 -21.57 -15.90
C ASP A 185 12.62 -22.58 -14.97
N LYS A 186 13.78 -22.19 -14.42
CA LYS A 186 14.56 -22.99 -13.46
C LYS A 186 13.98 -22.97 -12.06
N TYR A 187 13.08 -22.04 -11.76
CA TYR A 187 12.57 -21.79 -10.41
C TYR A 187 11.09 -22.10 -10.22
N HIS A 188 10.28 -21.93 -11.27
CA HIS A 188 8.84 -22.12 -11.14
C HIS A 188 8.17 -22.51 -12.47
N PRO A 189 7.20 -23.46 -12.46
CA PRO A 189 6.51 -23.89 -13.68
C PRO A 189 5.79 -22.76 -14.44
N MET A 190 5.26 -21.76 -13.72
CA MET A 190 4.63 -20.57 -14.31
C MET A 190 5.66 -19.54 -14.83
N LYS A 191 6.95 -19.81 -14.74
CA LYS A 191 8.03 -18.95 -15.24
C LYS A 191 7.87 -17.51 -14.74
N SER A 192 7.86 -16.52 -15.64
CA SER A 192 7.72 -15.09 -15.30
C SER A 192 6.35 -14.72 -14.70
N LEU A 193 5.35 -15.61 -14.75
CA LEU A 193 4.05 -15.46 -14.08
C LEU A 193 4.01 -16.07 -12.67
N ALA A 194 5.14 -16.55 -12.16
CA ALA A 194 5.23 -17.04 -10.78
C ALA A 194 4.75 -16.00 -9.77
N PRO A 195 4.28 -16.41 -8.57
CA PRO A 195 3.93 -15.50 -7.49
C PRO A 195 5.04 -14.50 -7.15
N ARG A 196 4.67 -13.35 -6.59
CA ARG A 196 5.61 -12.22 -6.33
C ARG A 196 6.78 -12.59 -5.44
N ASP A 197 6.53 -13.36 -4.39
CA ASP A 197 7.56 -13.82 -3.45
C ASP A 197 8.64 -14.65 -4.15
N VAL A 198 8.22 -15.63 -4.96
CA VAL A 198 9.14 -16.44 -5.76
C VAL A 198 9.93 -15.58 -6.75
N THR A 199 9.23 -14.73 -7.50
CA THR A 199 9.85 -13.89 -8.53
C THR A 199 10.84 -12.89 -7.91
N ALA A 200 10.46 -12.24 -6.80
CA ALA A 200 11.32 -11.27 -6.12
C ALA A 200 12.61 -11.93 -5.58
N MET A 201 12.49 -13.11 -4.94
CA MET A 201 13.66 -13.87 -4.47
C MET A 201 14.59 -14.27 -5.63
N CYS A 202 14.04 -14.74 -6.75
CA CYS A 202 14.84 -15.13 -7.90
C CYS A 202 15.56 -13.94 -8.54
N CYS A 203 14.89 -12.78 -8.68
CA CYS A 203 15.51 -11.55 -9.16
C CYS A 203 16.67 -11.12 -8.25
N THR A 204 16.44 -11.07 -6.93
CA THR A 204 17.46 -10.70 -5.95
C THR A 204 18.68 -11.64 -5.99
N ALA A 205 18.46 -12.95 -6.03
CA ALA A 205 19.54 -13.93 -6.13
C ALA A 205 20.38 -13.74 -7.41
N ARG A 206 19.76 -13.40 -8.54
CA ARG A 206 20.47 -13.14 -9.80
C ARG A 206 21.23 -11.83 -9.79
N ILE A 207 20.68 -10.77 -9.22
CA ILE A 207 21.37 -9.48 -9.06
C ILE A 207 22.60 -9.65 -8.16
N SER A 208 22.46 -10.34 -7.03
CA SER A 208 23.57 -10.61 -6.11
C SER A 208 24.68 -11.46 -6.74
N ALA A 209 24.32 -12.45 -7.56
CA ALA A 209 25.29 -13.28 -8.29
C ALA A 209 26.11 -12.49 -9.36
N LEU A 210 25.61 -11.32 -9.78
CA LEU A 210 26.30 -10.41 -10.70
C LEU A 210 27.20 -9.40 -9.97
N GLY A 211 27.31 -9.47 -8.63
CA GLY A 211 28.19 -8.62 -7.85
C GLY A 211 27.74 -7.16 -7.75
N ARG A 212 26.42 -6.93 -7.84
CA ARG A 212 25.82 -5.58 -7.76
C ARG A 212 24.94 -5.46 -6.53
#